data_b555803ca114b56aefe140a76390f05e
#
_entry.id   b555803ca114b56aefe140a76390f05e
#
_cell.length_a   1.000
_cell.length_b   1.000
_cell.length_c   1.000
_cell.angle_alpha   90.00
_cell.angle_beta   90.00
_cell.angle_gamma   90.00
#
_symmetry.space_group_name_H-M   'P 1'
#
loop_
_entity.id
_entity.type
_entity.pdbx_description
1 polymer ?
#
loop_
_entity_poly.entity_id
_entity_poly.type
_entity_poly.pdbx_seq_one_letter_code
_entity_poly.pdbx_strand_id
1 'polypeptide(L)'
;MKRVELDRQAKAVFHRHRGVLRTSQALKLGIHPRILYRLRDAGRLVAVTRGVYRLADLPEPSHPDLLVVARRVPQAVICLISALSFHGLTTQIPHEVQIALPRRTRYPRLDHPPLRVFLMTGAAYTEGIETHAIEGIPLRVYSPEKTVVDCFKFRNKIGIDVAVEALRLARERKHVTPRALLQYARFCRVERVMRPYLEALT
;
A
#
# COMPACT_ATOMS: atom_id res chain seq x y z
N MET A 1 -39.35 12.54 -9.98
CA MET A 1 -39.00 12.94 -8.61
C MET A 1 -38.40 11.80 -7.78
N LYS A 2 -39.04 10.64 -7.59
CA LYS A 2 -38.50 9.52 -6.73
C LYS A 2 -37.08 9.03 -7.08
N ARG A 3 -36.69 8.98 -8.37
CA ARG A 3 -35.36 8.49 -8.79
C ARG A 3 -34.20 9.41 -8.38
N VAL A 4 -34.37 10.71 -8.53
CA VAL A 4 -33.36 11.72 -8.15
C VAL A 4 -33.13 11.72 -6.64
N GLU A 5 -34.21 11.53 -5.89
CA GLU A 5 -34.15 11.47 -4.43
C GLU A 5 -33.37 10.21 -3.94
N LEU A 6 -33.61 9.04 -4.56
CA LEU A 6 -32.88 7.82 -4.25
C LEU A 6 -31.37 7.94 -4.57
N ASP A 7 -31.03 8.61 -5.67
CA ASP A 7 -29.63 8.86 -6.03
C ASP A 7 -28.95 9.82 -5.04
N ARG A 8 -29.66 10.84 -4.60
CA ARG A 8 -29.18 11.79 -3.58
C ARG A 8 -28.95 11.09 -2.23
N GLN A 9 -29.91 10.26 -1.79
CA GLN A 9 -29.78 9.47 -0.58
C GLN A 9 -28.58 8.50 -0.65
N ALA A 10 -28.41 7.79 -1.76
CA ALA A 10 -27.28 6.90 -1.97
C ALA A 10 -25.94 7.67 -1.88
N LYS A 11 -25.82 8.82 -2.55
CA LYS A 11 -24.63 9.68 -2.45
C LYS A 11 -24.36 10.14 -1.02
N ALA A 12 -25.39 10.55 -0.28
CA ALA A 12 -25.25 10.95 1.13
C ALA A 12 -24.73 9.80 2.01
N VAL A 13 -25.16 8.56 1.74
CA VAL A 13 -24.62 7.37 2.43
C VAL A 13 -23.14 7.19 2.10
N PHE A 14 -22.74 7.32 0.83
CA PHE A 14 -21.32 7.26 0.45
C PHE A 14 -20.50 8.33 1.16
N HIS A 15 -20.95 9.59 1.19
CA HIS A 15 -20.24 10.68 1.88
C HIS A 15 -20.01 10.41 3.37
N ARG A 16 -21.03 9.85 4.09
CA ARG A 16 -20.89 9.45 5.51
C ARG A 16 -19.82 8.36 5.71
N HIS A 17 -19.54 7.57 4.68
CA HIS A 17 -18.54 6.52 4.68
C HIS A 17 -17.27 6.90 3.89
N ARG A 18 -16.85 8.16 3.96
CA ARG A 18 -15.66 8.71 3.29
C ARG A 18 -15.67 8.52 1.76
N GLY A 19 -16.87 8.39 1.19
CA GLY A 19 -17.09 8.29 -0.24
C GLY A 19 -16.82 6.94 -0.87
N VAL A 20 -16.47 5.91 -0.11
CA VAL A 20 -16.14 4.56 -0.61
C VAL A 20 -16.94 3.50 0.12
N LEU A 21 -17.57 2.59 -0.63
CA LEU A 21 -18.30 1.45 -0.08
C LEU A 21 -18.07 0.18 -0.89
N ARG A 22 -18.00 -0.95 -0.19
CA ARG A 22 -18.13 -2.27 -0.82
C ARG A 22 -19.60 -2.52 -1.16
N THR A 23 -19.87 -3.27 -2.23
CA THR A 23 -21.23 -3.66 -2.59
C THR A 23 -22.01 -4.23 -1.40
N SER A 24 -21.40 -5.15 -0.64
CA SER A 24 -22.03 -5.75 0.54
C SER A 24 -22.36 -4.74 1.64
N GLN A 25 -21.53 -3.72 1.83
CA GLN A 25 -21.78 -2.64 2.78
C GLN A 25 -22.91 -1.73 2.29
N ALA A 26 -22.88 -1.35 1.02
CA ALA A 26 -23.90 -0.51 0.41
C ALA A 26 -25.29 -1.17 0.51
N LEU A 27 -25.38 -2.49 0.28
CA LEU A 27 -26.62 -3.24 0.44
C LEU A 27 -27.12 -3.23 1.88
N LYS A 28 -26.24 -3.46 2.87
CA LYS A 28 -26.58 -3.40 4.31
C LYS A 28 -27.05 -2.01 4.73
N LEU A 29 -26.58 -0.96 4.06
CA LEU A 29 -26.99 0.43 4.29
C LEU A 29 -28.22 0.84 3.49
N GLY A 30 -28.92 -0.11 2.86
CA GLY A 30 -30.18 0.11 2.15
C GLY A 30 -30.03 0.60 0.71
N ILE A 31 -28.81 0.63 0.15
CA ILE A 31 -28.62 1.00 -1.25
C ILE A 31 -28.87 -0.23 -2.13
N HIS A 32 -29.95 -0.22 -2.90
CA HIS A 32 -30.29 -1.32 -3.79
C HIS A 32 -29.26 -1.47 -4.94
N PRO A 33 -28.90 -2.70 -5.41
CA PRO A 33 -27.92 -2.91 -6.48
C PRO A 33 -28.19 -2.10 -7.74
N ARG A 34 -29.44 -1.97 -8.15
CA ARG A 34 -29.85 -1.16 -9.32
C ARG A 34 -29.44 0.31 -9.20
N ILE A 35 -29.41 0.86 -7.97
CA ILE A 35 -28.98 2.24 -7.74
C ILE A 35 -27.47 2.33 -7.90
N LEU A 36 -26.69 1.36 -7.35
CA LEU A 36 -25.23 1.32 -7.50
C LEU A 36 -24.82 1.27 -8.97
N TYR A 37 -25.41 0.34 -9.74
CA TYR A 37 -25.09 0.19 -11.15
C TYR A 37 -25.50 1.42 -11.95
N ARG A 38 -26.68 1.98 -11.69
CA ARG A 38 -27.13 3.21 -12.35
C ARG A 38 -26.19 4.40 -12.06
N LEU A 39 -25.76 4.59 -10.82
CA LEU A 39 -24.82 5.65 -10.46
C LEU A 39 -23.45 5.45 -11.10
N ARG A 40 -22.99 4.20 -11.23
CA ARG A 40 -21.78 3.85 -11.97
C ARG A 40 -21.94 4.18 -13.46
N ASP A 41 -23.00 3.74 -14.08
CA ASP A 41 -23.26 3.92 -15.52
C ASP A 41 -23.48 5.40 -15.86
N ALA A 42 -23.97 6.20 -14.90
CA ALA A 42 -24.07 7.65 -14.99
C ALA A 42 -22.75 8.39 -14.66
N GLY A 43 -21.62 7.67 -14.47
CA GLY A 43 -20.32 8.25 -14.14
C GLY A 43 -20.24 8.94 -12.77
N ARG A 44 -21.23 8.71 -11.87
CA ARG A 44 -21.26 9.29 -10.52
C ARG A 44 -20.56 8.41 -9.48
N LEU A 45 -20.37 7.15 -9.79
CA LEU A 45 -19.53 6.20 -9.04
C LEU A 45 -18.49 5.61 -9.97
N VAL A 46 -17.27 5.47 -9.47
CA VAL A 46 -16.17 4.79 -10.14
C VAL A 46 -15.91 3.48 -9.42
N ALA A 47 -15.71 2.39 -10.16
CA ALA A 47 -15.26 1.12 -9.59
C ALA A 47 -13.76 1.20 -9.31
N VAL A 48 -13.38 1.22 -8.03
CA VAL A 48 -11.97 1.17 -7.60
C VAL A 48 -11.40 -0.22 -7.85
N THR A 49 -12.15 -1.24 -7.48
CA THR A 49 -11.93 -2.66 -7.80
C THR A 49 -13.27 -3.38 -7.93
N ARG A 50 -13.27 -4.67 -8.30
CA ARG A 50 -14.49 -5.47 -8.34
C ARG A 50 -15.22 -5.44 -7.00
N GLY A 51 -16.42 -4.85 -6.99
CA GLY A 51 -17.29 -4.77 -5.82
C GLY A 51 -16.92 -3.69 -4.80
N VAL A 52 -16.08 -2.73 -5.16
CA VAL A 52 -15.79 -1.51 -4.38
C VAL A 52 -16.05 -0.30 -5.26
N TYR A 53 -16.90 0.60 -4.81
CA TYR A 53 -17.28 1.82 -5.51
C TYR A 53 -16.88 3.06 -4.73
N ARG A 54 -16.48 4.09 -5.45
CA ARG A 54 -16.11 5.40 -4.94
C ARG A 54 -16.95 6.48 -5.64
N LEU A 55 -17.24 7.56 -4.94
CA LEU A 55 -17.81 8.75 -5.58
C LEU A 55 -16.82 9.32 -6.61
N ALA A 56 -17.31 9.65 -7.79
CA ALA A 56 -16.49 10.18 -8.88
C ALA A 56 -15.98 11.62 -8.62
N ASP A 57 -16.68 12.37 -7.78
CA ASP A 57 -16.35 13.73 -7.37
C ASP A 57 -15.25 13.82 -6.29
N LEU A 58 -14.78 12.69 -5.78
CA LEU A 58 -13.64 12.64 -4.87
C LEU A 58 -12.31 12.66 -5.66
N PRO A 59 -11.23 13.19 -5.07
CA PRO A 59 -9.90 13.11 -5.66
C PRO A 59 -9.50 11.66 -5.89
N GLU A 60 -8.70 11.41 -6.92
CA GLU A 60 -8.19 10.05 -7.17
C GLU A 60 -7.44 9.49 -5.96
N PRO A 61 -7.50 8.16 -5.73
CA PRO A 61 -6.74 7.53 -4.66
C PRO A 61 -5.26 7.88 -4.76
N SER A 62 -4.63 8.19 -3.64
CA SER A 62 -3.20 8.50 -3.62
C SER A 62 -2.32 7.37 -4.16
N HIS A 63 -2.83 6.12 -4.12
CA HIS A 63 -2.07 4.92 -4.50
C HIS A 63 -2.99 3.87 -5.16
N PRO A 64 -3.52 4.12 -6.37
CA PRO A 64 -4.49 3.23 -7.01
C PRO A 64 -3.93 1.82 -7.25
N ASP A 65 -2.69 1.73 -7.70
CA ASP A 65 -2.02 0.46 -7.98
C ASP A 65 -1.83 -0.41 -6.73
N LEU A 66 -1.50 0.21 -5.60
CA LEU A 66 -1.38 -0.50 -4.32
C LEU A 66 -2.72 -1.08 -3.87
N LEU A 67 -3.83 -0.39 -4.12
CA LEU A 67 -5.17 -0.88 -3.80
C LEU A 67 -5.56 -2.09 -4.66
N VAL A 68 -5.22 -2.08 -5.95
CA VAL A 68 -5.41 -3.25 -6.84
C VAL A 68 -4.65 -4.44 -6.29
N VAL A 69 -3.38 -4.26 -5.93
CA VAL A 69 -2.54 -5.33 -5.36
C VAL A 69 -3.10 -5.84 -4.04
N ALA A 70 -3.46 -4.96 -3.10
CA ALA A 70 -4.02 -5.35 -1.81
C ALA A 70 -5.30 -6.19 -1.96
N ARG A 71 -6.11 -5.89 -2.97
CA ARG A 71 -7.35 -6.62 -3.25
C ARG A 71 -7.11 -7.97 -3.91
N ARG A 72 -6.17 -8.04 -4.85
CA ARG A 72 -5.90 -9.24 -5.68
C ARG A 72 -4.95 -10.22 -5.02
N VAL A 73 -4.04 -9.70 -4.17
CA VAL A 73 -3.01 -10.48 -3.47
C VAL A 73 -3.03 -10.12 -1.98
N PRO A 74 -4.04 -10.53 -1.19
CA PRO A 74 -4.22 -10.08 0.20
C PRO A 74 -3.05 -10.41 1.14
N GLN A 75 -2.26 -11.42 0.82
CA GLN A 75 -1.07 -11.80 1.58
C GLN A 75 0.18 -10.96 1.23
N ALA A 76 0.14 -10.18 0.13
CA ALA A 76 1.27 -9.33 -0.22
C ALA A 76 1.49 -8.25 0.83
N VAL A 77 2.76 -7.95 1.07
CA VAL A 77 3.19 -6.79 1.83
C VAL A 77 3.93 -5.87 0.89
N ILE A 78 3.49 -4.63 0.77
CA ILE A 78 4.20 -3.62 -0.03
C ILE A 78 5.58 -3.42 0.57
N CYS A 79 6.62 -3.43 -0.26
CA CYS A 79 8.01 -3.40 0.19
C CYS A 79 8.89 -2.50 -0.68
N LEU A 80 10.13 -2.30 -0.26
CA LEU A 80 11.20 -1.61 -0.99
C LEU A 80 10.73 -0.25 -1.58
N ILE A 81 11.00 0.04 -2.87
CA ILE A 81 10.72 1.35 -3.48
C ILE A 81 9.24 1.71 -3.40
N SER A 82 8.33 0.74 -3.56
CA SER A 82 6.90 0.99 -3.41
C SER A 82 6.50 1.37 -1.98
N ALA A 83 7.13 0.75 -0.97
CA ALA A 83 6.92 1.12 0.44
C ALA A 83 7.62 2.45 0.77
N LEU A 84 8.80 2.71 0.22
CA LEU A 84 9.47 4.01 0.35
C LEU A 84 8.58 5.13 -0.20
N SER A 85 8.03 4.95 -1.40
CA SER A 85 7.12 5.91 -2.02
C SER A 85 5.86 6.13 -1.16
N PHE A 86 5.26 5.05 -0.63
CA PHE A 86 4.12 5.12 0.27
C PHE A 86 4.41 5.93 1.54
N HIS A 87 5.61 5.78 2.12
CA HIS A 87 6.03 6.50 3.32
C HIS A 87 6.63 7.90 3.03
N GLY A 88 6.80 8.29 1.77
CA GLY A 88 7.48 9.54 1.38
C GLY A 88 8.98 9.53 1.64
N LEU A 89 9.62 8.35 1.54
CA LEU A 89 11.05 8.12 1.83
C LEU A 89 11.91 7.91 0.57
N THR A 90 11.44 8.35 -0.56
CA THR A 90 12.17 8.37 -1.83
C THR A 90 11.64 9.45 -2.74
N THR A 91 12.46 9.91 -3.65
CA THR A 91 12.09 10.78 -4.77
C THR A 91 11.71 9.99 -6.03
N GLN A 92 11.95 8.68 -6.04
CA GLN A 92 11.67 7.81 -7.17
C GLN A 92 10.18 7.53 -7.31
N ILE A 93 9.69 7.51 -8.55
CA ILE A 93 8.33 7.08 -8.91
C ILE A 93 8.41 5.60 -9.29
N PRO A 94 7.78 4.67 -8.54
CA PRO A 94 7.80 3.26 -8.87
C PRO A 94 7.09 2.97 -10.20
N HIS A 95 7.76 2.30 -11.14
CA HIS A 95 7.15 1.83 -12.40
C HIS A 95 6.45 0.47 -12.26
N GLU A 96 6.67 -0.21 -11.16
CA GLU A 96 6.10 -1.51 -10.80
C GLU A 96 5.77 -1.53 -9.31
N VAL A 97 4.81 -2.34 -8.90
CA VAL A 97 4.53 -2.51 -7.47
C VAL A 97 5.41 -3.62 -6.92
N GLN A 98 6.29 -3.26 -5.98
CA GLN A 98 7.19 -4.18 -5.30
C GLN A 98 6.51 -4.76 -4.07
N ILE A 99 6.38 -6.09 -4.05
CA ILE A 99 5.69 -6.83 -2.99
C ILE A 99 6.57 -7.93 -2.40
N ALA A 100 6.46 -8.12 -1.08
CA ALA A 100 6.99 -9.28 -0.39
C ALA A 100 5.93 -10.36 -0.28
N LEU A 101 6.34 -11.61 -0.52
CA LEU A 101 5.52 -12.81 -0.32
C LEU A 101 6.32 -13.89 0.43
N PRO A 102 5.65 -14.81 1.16
CA PRO A 102 6.31 -15.99 1.72
C PRO A 102 6.94 -16.85 0.63
N ARG A 103 8.12 -17.42 0.90
CA ARG A 103 8.94 -18.15 -0.09
C ARG A 103 8.21 -19.29 -0.82
N ARG A 104 7.21 -19.91 -0.20
CA ARG A 104 6.45 -21.03 -0.79
C ARG A 104 5.16 -20.58 -1.47
N THR A 105 4.94 -19.29 -1.65
CA THR A 105 3.75 -18.75 -2.31
C THR A 105 3.87 -18.81 -3.83
N ARG A 106 2.79 -19.22 -4.48
CA ARG A 106 2.69 -19.15 -5.94
C ARG A 106 2.74 -17.68 -6.39
N TYR A 107 3.49 -17.40 -7.44
CA TYR A 107 3.55 -16.06 -8.03
C TYR A 107 2.15 -15.61 -8.47
N PRO A 108 1.68 -14.43 -8.02
CA PRO A 108 0.41 -13.90 -8.46
C PRO A 108 0.46 -13.52 -9.94
N ARG A 109 -0.63 -13.79 -10.65
CA ARG A 109 -0.83 -13.30 -12.01
C ARG A 109 -1.70 -12.06 -11.97
N LEU A 110 -1.16 -10.94 -12.38
CA LEU A 110 -1.84 -9.66 -12.45
C LEU A 110 -1.41 -8.96 -13.74
N ASP A 111 -2.38 -8.58 -14.56
CA ASP A 111 -2.11 -7.92 -15.84
C ASP A 111 -1.67 -6.47 -15.63
N HIS A 112 -2.25 -5.82 -14.61
CA HIS A 112 -1.92 -4.45 -14.20
C HIS A 112 -2.25 -4.27 -12.71
N PRO A 113 -1.42 -3.53 -11.93
CA PRO A 113 -0.10 -2.99 -12.30
C PRO A 113 0.97 -4.08 -12.45
N PRO A 114 2.12 -3.76 -13.10
CA PRO A 114 3.28 -4.64 -13.11
C PRO A 114 3.73 -4.95 -11.69
N LEU A 115 4.09 -6.22 -11.43
CA LEU A 115 4.54 -6.66 -10.11
C LEU A 115 5.98 -7.12 -10.14
N ARG A 116 6.73 -6.72 -9.11
CA ARG A 116 8.01 -7.34 -8.77
C ARG A 116 7.93 -8.01 -7.41
N VAL A 117 8.12 -9.32 -7.40
CA VAL A 117 7.94 -10.15 -6.20
C VAL A 117 9.28 -10.42 -5.53
N PHE A 118 9.34 -10.18 -4.23
CA PHE A 118 10.46 -10.51 -3.35
C PHE A 118 10.03 -11.60 -2.38
N LEU A 119 10.62 -12.79 -2.50
CA LEU A 119 10.32 -13.90 -1.61
C LEU A 119 11.10 -13.77 -0.31
N MET A 120 10.40 -13.79 0.81
CA MET A 120 10.98 -13.67 2.15
C MET A 120 10.58 -14.84 3.04
N THR A 121 11.32 -15.09 4.13
CA THR A 121 11.08 -16.19 5.07
C THR A 121 11.17 -15.73 6.52
N GLY A 122 10.40 -16.39 7.40
CA GLY A 122 10.44 -16.16 8.84
C GLY A 122 10.26 -14.69 9.22
N ALA A 123 11.00 -14.23 10.22
CA ALA A 123 10.92 -12.87 10.73
C ALA A 123 11.17 -11.80 9.66
N ALA A 124 11.97 -12.09 8.62
CA ALA A 124 12.18 -11.16 7.52
C ALA A 124 10.89 -10.86 6.73
N TYR A 125 9.91 -11.79 6.76
CA TYR A 125 8.59 -11.56 6.16
C TYR A 125 7.57 -11.02 7.16
N THR A 126 7.53 -11.56 8.39
CA THR A 126 6.44 -11.29 9.35
C THR A 126 6.61 -10.00 10.13
N GLU A 127 7.86 -9.59 10.39
CA GLU A 127 8.14 -8.43 11.23
C GLU A 127 7.99 -7.11 10.48
N GLY A 128 7.54 -6.09 11.20
CA GLY A 128 7.42 -4.73 10.68
C GLY A 128 6.28 -4.51 9.69
N ILE A 129 5.25 -5.36 9.71
CA ILE A 129 4.07 -5.18 8.86
C ILE A 129 3.10 -4.22 9.56
N GLU A 130 2.77 -3.15 8.88
CA GLU A 130 1.70 -2.23 9.24
C GLU A 130 0.50 -2.45 8.33
N THR A 131 -0.71 -2.24 8.85
CA THR A 131 -1.95 -2.32 8.07
C THR A 131 -2.60 -0.94 8.03
N HIS A 132 -2.65 -0.37 6.84
CA HIS A 132 -3.29 0.92 6.59
C HIS A 132 -4.63 0.70 5.89
N ALA A 133 -5.68 1.40 6.33
CA ALA A 133 -6.98 1.36 5.67
C ALA A 133 -7.06 2.50 4.64
N ILE A 134 -6.90 2.18 3.36
CA ILE A 134 -7.05 3.13 2.27
C ILE A 134 -8.34 2.81 1.53
N GLU A 135 -9.27 3.75 1.49
CA GLU A 135 -10.60 3.56 0.88
C GLU A 135 -11.32 2.30 1.38
N GLY A 136 -11.17 1.96 2.66
CA GLY A 136 -11.76 0.77 3.27
C GLY A 136 -11.14 -0.56 2.86
N ILE A 137 -10.02 -0.52 2.11
CA ILE A 137 -9.24 -1.70 1.73
C ILE A 137 -8.02 -1.78 2.65
N PRO A 138 -7.80 -2.89 3.36
CA PRO A 138 -6.61 -3.07 4.18
C PRO A 138 -5.40 -3.25 3.25
N LEU A 139 -4.44 -2.33 3.35
CA LEU A 139 -3.16 -2.36 2.65
C LEU A 139 -2.07 -2.74 3.67
N ARG A 140 -1.36 -3.80 3.43
CA ARG A 140 -0.22 -4.23 4.24
C ARG A 140 1.06 -3.64 3.65
N VAL A 141 1.80 -2.89 4.45
CA VAL A 141 3.05 -2.24 4.05
C VAL A 141 4.08 -2.49 5.14
N TYR A 142 5.35 -2.67 4.81
CA TYR A 142 6.39 -2.67 5.84
C TYR A 142 6.54 -1.28 6.44
N SER A 143 6.83 -1.21 7.75
CA SER A 143 7.13 0.03 8.47
C SER A 143 8.30 0.79 7.84
N PRO A 144 8.45 2.09 8.07
CA PRO A 144 9.58 2.87 7.60
C PRO A 144 10.93 2.22 7.92
N GLU A 145 11.12 1.76 9.17
CA GLU A 145 12.36 1.13 9.63
C GLU A 145 12.65 -0.16 8.89
N LYS A 146 11.64 -1.03 8.81
CA LYS A 146 11.76 -2.31 8.10
C LYS A 146 12.03 -2.10 6.63
N THR A 147 11.36 -1.13 6.00
CA THR A 147 11.53 -0.78 4.59
C THR A 147 12.96 -0.33 4.30
N VAL A 148 13.52 0.57 5.12
CA VAL A 148 14.92 1.02 4.98
C VAL A 148 15.87 -0.16 5.08
N VAL A 149 15.70 -1.01 6.09
CA VAL A 149 16.56 -2.19 6.29
C VAL A 149 16.47 -3.16 5.11
N ASP A 150 15.29 -3.37 4.56
CA ASP A 150 15.11 -4.21 3.37
C ASP A 150 15.79 -3.61 2.13
N CYS A 151 15.84 -2.28 1.99
CA CYS A 151 16.59 -1.64 0.91
C CYS A 151 18.09 -1.96 1.01
N PHE A 152 18.68 -1.95 2.19
CA PHE A 152 20.07 -2.42 2.36
C PHE A 152 20.25 -3.90 2.07
N LYS A 153 19.28 -4.75 2.43
CA LYS A 153 19.30 -6.17 2.11
C LYS A 153 19.26 -6.43 0.60
N PHE A 154 18.46 -5.68 -0.11
CA PHE A 154 18.27 -5.83 -1.55
C PHE A 154 19.05 -4.79 -2.38
N ARG A 155 20.05 -4.10 -1.81
CA ARG A 155 20.83 -3.05 -2.45
C ARG A 155 21.42 -3.44 -3.82
N ASN A 156 21.80 -4.70 -4.00
CA ASN A 156 22.30 -5.19 -5.29
C ASN A 156 21.21 -5.32 -6.38
N LYS A 157 19.92 -5.19 -6.00
CA LYS A 157 18.78 -5.26 -6.92
C LYS A 157 18.14 -3.91 -7.18
N ILE A 158 18.26 -2.98 -6.23
CA ILE A 158 17.59 -1.67 -6.28
C ILE A 158 18.56 -0.48 -6.26
N GLY A 159 19.85 -0.71 -6.04
CA GLY A 159 20.87 0.31 -5.85
C GLY A 159 21.17 0.60 -4.38
N ILE A 160 22.43 0.82 -4.04
CA ILE A 160 22.85 1.24 -2.68
C ILE A 160 22.45 2.70 -2.42
N ASP A 161 22.48 3.53 -3.45
CA ASP A 161 22.06 4.93 -3.44
C ASP A 161 20.63 5.10 -2.95
N VAL A 162 19.71 4.25 -3.42
CA VAL A 162 18.31 4.20 -2.94
C VAL A 162 18.24 3.90 -1.44
N ALA A 163 19.04 2.94 -0.97
CA ALA A 163 19.04 2.57 0.44
C ALA A 163 19.58 3.69 1.33
N VAL A 164 20.62 4.41 0.87
CA VAL A 164 21.24 5.53 1.59
C VAL A 164 20.30 6.74 1.60
N GLU A 165 19.67 7.09 0.47
CA GLU A 165 18.66 8.14 0.40
C GLU A 165 17.52 7.85 1.37
N ALA A 166 16.99 6.62 1.34
CA ALA A 166 15.89 6.19 2.21
C ALA A 166 16.26 6.30 3.69
N LEU A 167 17.47 5.92 4.07
CA LEU A 167 17.97 6.05 5.46
C LEU A 167 18.00 7.52 5.89
N ARG A 168 18.55 8.42 5.06
CA ARG A 168 18.60 9.85 5.34
C ARG A 168 17.20 10.42 5.53
N LEU A 169 16.31 10.19 4.57
CA LEU A 169 14.94 10.70 4.61
C LEU A 169 14.13 10.11 5.79
N ALA A 170 14.36 8.84 6.15
CA ALA A 170 13.71 8.21 7.28
C ALA A 170 14.09 8.88 8.62
N ARG A 171 15.35 9.24 8.79
CA ARG A 171 15.80 9.99 9.98
C ARG A 171 15.22 11.39 10.02
N GLU A 172 15.28 12.12 8.91
CA GLU A 172 14.82 13.50 8.82
C GLU A 172 13.31 13.62 8.98
N ARG A 173 12.53 12.77 8.28
CA ARG A 173 11.07 12.93 8.13
C ARG A 173 10.24 12.08 9.08
N LYS A 174 10.74 10.91 9.48
CA LYS A 174 10.01 9.92 10.30
C LYS A 174 10.62 9.70 11.68
N HIS A 175 11.70 10.42 12.01
CA HIS A 175 12.41 10.30 13.29
C HIS A 175 12.79 8.86 13.64
N VAL A 176 13.13 8.05 12.63
CA VAL A 176 13.54 6.66 12.80
C VAL A 176 14.85 6.60 13.54
N THR A 177 14.91 5.82 14.63
CA THR A 177 16.08 5.73 15.48
C THR A 177 17.07 4.65 15.02
N PRO A 178 18.39 4.83 15.25
CA PRO A 178 19.39 3.79 14.97
C PRO A 178 19.07 2.46 15.67
N ARG A 179 18.53 2.50 16.89
CA ARG A 179 18.14 1.32 17.67
C ARG A 179 17.05 0.51 16.96
N ALA A 180 16.02 1.18 16.46
CA ALA A 180 14.92 0.53 15.73
C ALA A 180 15.43 -0.11 14.42
N LEU A 181 16.29 0.59 13.68
CA LEU A 181 16.91 0.06 12.46
C LEU A 181 17.78 -1.16 12.75
N LEU A 182 18.62 -1.14 13.79
CA LEU A 182 19.48 -2.27 14.15
C LEU A 182 18.67 -3.51 14.57
N GLN A 183 17.51 -3.33 15.20
CA GLN A 183 16.62 -4.45 15.53
C GLN A 183 16.21 -5.22 14.26
N TYR A 184 15.73 -4.53 13.22
CA TYR A 184 15.35 -5.16 11.95
C TYR A 184 16.59 -5.65 11.17
N ALA A 185 17.71 -4.93 11.24
CA ALA A 185 18.94 -5.30 10.54
C ALA A 185 19.48 -6.67 10.97
N ARG A 186 19.29 -7.06 12.24
CA ARG A 186 19.63 -8.40 12.77
C ARG A 186 18.78 -9.48 12.09
N PHE A 187 17.47 -9.35 12.07
CA PHE A 187 16.56 -10.30 11.40
C PHE A 187 16.86 -10.42 9.90
N CYS A 188 17.19 -9.30 9.27
CA CYS A 188 17.52 -9.24 7.85
C CYS A 188 18.95 -9.62 7.52
N ARG A 189 19.82 -9.82 8.52
CA ARG A 189 21.26 -10.15 8.40
C ARG A 189 22.07 -9.11 7.62
N VAL A 190 21.76 -7.84 7.84
CA VAL A 190 22.44 -6.70 7.17
C VAL A 190 23.07 -5.70 8.13
N GLU A 191 23.13 -6.02 9.42
CA GLU A 191 23.66 -5.12 10.44
C GLU A 191 25.07 -4.63 10.08
N ARG A 192 25.97 -5.53 9.69
CA ARG A 192 27.35 -5.19 9.30
C ARG A 192 27.41 -4.23 8.09
N VAL A 193 26.47 -4.39 7.17
CA VAL A 193 26.38 -3.52 5.98
C VAL A 193 25.86 -2.14 6.32
N MET A 194 24.91 -2.05 7.24
CA MET A 194 24.26 -0.78 7.60
C MET A 194 25.09 0.05 8.58
N ARG A 195 25.90 -0.57 9.41
CA ARG A 195 26.65 0.09 10.50
C ARG A 195 27.46 1.32 10.04
N PRO A 196 28.29 1.26 8.97
CA PRO A 196 29.02 2.44 8.51
C PRO A 196 28.14 3.61 8.11
N TYR A 197 26.99 3.34 7.50
CA TYR A 197 26.04 4.38 7.09
C TYR A 197 25.28 4.98 8.28
N LEU A 198 25.02 4.19 9.32
CA LEU A 198 24.41 4.69 10.56
C LEU A 198 25.38 5.60 11.32
N GLU A 199 26.68 5.22 11.38
CA GLU A 199 27.74 6.00 12.03
C GLU A 199 28.00 7.31 11.28
N ALA A 200 27.96 7.31 9.95
CA ALA A 200 28.16 8.51 9.14
C ALA A 200 27.03 9.54 9.25
N LEU A 201 25.85 9.13 9.72
CA LEU A 201 24.68 10.01 9.89
C LEU A 201 24.48 10.47 11.35
N THR A 202 25.31 10.04 12.27
CA THR A 202 25.30 10.53 13.67
C THR A 202 26.00 11.84 13.77
#